data_3a7e83fb22f753d45a67fe5f2462f751
#
_entry.id   3a7e83fb22f753d45a67fe5f2462f751
#
_cell.length_a   1.000
_cell.length_b   1.000
_cell.length_c   1.000
_cell.angle_alpha   90.00
_cell.angle_beta   90.00
_cell.angle_gamma   90.00
#
_symmetry.space_group_name_H-M   'P 1'
#
loop_
_entity.id
_entity.type
_entity.pdbx_description
1 polymer ?
#
loop_
_entity_poly.entity_id
_entity_poly.type
_entity_poly.pdbx_seq_one_letter_code
_entity_poly.pdbx_strand_id
1 'polypeptide(L)'
;MVVLKWLLLAGLVAVIALGAANPQLQQVHSIYILPMGGGMDQYLANRLTRFGKMQVVADAQHADTILTDRLGEAFEKKLDELYPPPEVETAVEEKDTEEATPTVGVTLKDEQPMNRASFSRGRGNFFLVDRKSRNVLWSTYERPKNASPDEMNRTAERVVNNLKRDLKPAQTAQ
;
A
#
# COMPACT_ATOMS: atom_id res chain seq x y z
N MET A 1 33.05 -9.07 -61.25
CA MET A 1 31.64 -8.88 -60.94
C MET A 1 31.36 -9.52 -59.58
N VAL A 2 31.40 -8.74 -58.55
CA VAL A 2 31.24 -9.18 -57.17
C VAL A 2 29.85 -8.79 -56.73
N VAL A 3 28.97 -9.79 -56.61
CA VAL A 3 27.62 -9.57 -56.09
C VAL A 3 27.69 -9.69 -54.58
N LEU A 4 27.66 -8.56 -53.96
CA LEU A 4 27.68 -8.37 -52.52
C LEU A 4 26.36 -8.85 -51.92
N LYS A 5 26.38 -10.01 -51.25
CA LYS A 5 25.27 -10.54 -50.48
C LYS A 5 25.19 -9.77 -49.15
N TRP A 6 24.33 -8.81 -49.07
CA TRP A 6 23.87 -8.22 -47.80
C TRP A 6 22.84 -9.15 -47.17
N LEU A 7 23.31 -10.01 -46.32
CA LEU A 7 22.44 -10.77 -45.40
C LEU A 7 22.02 -9.80 -44.29
N LEU A 8 20.79 -9.32 -44.40
CA LEU A 8 20.07 -8.66 -43.33
C LEU A 8 19.86 -9.66 -42.19
N LEU A 9 20.70 -9.55 -41.17
CA LEU A 9 20.48 -10.22 -39.88
C LEU A 9 19.43 -9.41 -39.11
N ALA A 10 18.15 -9.71 -39.40
CA ALA A 10 17.06 -9.24 -38.61
C ALA A 10 17.12 -9.94 -37.23
N GLY A 11 17.82 -9.31 -36.32
CA GLY A 11 17.84 -9.73 -34.92
C GLY A 11 16.44 -9.57 -34.32
N LEU A 12 15.70 -10.67 -34.26
CA LEU A 12 14.45 -10.77 -33.52
C LEU A 12 14.80 -10.70 -32.04
N VAL A 13 14.78 -9.49 -31.50
CA VAL A 13 14.83 -9.28 -30.04
C VAL A 13 13.47 -9.72 -29.50
N ALA A 14 13.36 -10.99 -29.14
CA ALA A 14 12.25 -11.48 -28.36
C ALA A 14 12.37 -10.86 -26.97
N VAL A 15 11.67 -9.76 -26.74
CA VAL A 15 11.42 -9.21 -25.39
C VAL A 15 10.53 -10.22 -24.68
N ILE A 16 11.16 -11.17 -23.99
CA ILE A 16 10.48 -12.03 -23.05
C ILE A 16 10.10 -11.10 -21.89
N ALA A 17 8.85 -10.66 -21.87
CA ALA A 17 8.25 -10.03 -20.70
C ALA A 17 8.06 -11.14 -19.64
N LEU A 18 9.17 -11.60 -19.04
CA LEU A 18 9.08 -12.26 -17.74
C LEU A 18 8.49 -11.25 -16.80
N GLY A 19 7.43 -11.62 -16.08
CA GLY A 19 6.77 -10.78 -15.11
C GLY A 19 7.81 -10.08 -14.21
N ALA A 20 8.20 -8.89 -14.61
CA ALA A 20 9.24 -8.13 -13.94
C ALA A 20 8.68 -7.76 -12.57
N ALA A 21 9.29 -8.29 -11.53
CA ALA A 21 9.08 -7.76 -10.20
C ALA A 21 9.25 -6.24 -10.28
N ASN A 22 8.27 -5.49 -9.79
CA ASN A 22 8.30 -4.03 -9.86
C ASN A 22 9.61 -3.54 -9.22
N PRO A 23 10.52 -2.88 -9.97
CA PRO A 23 11.82 -2.46 -9.45
C PRO A 23 11.69 -1.52 -8.25
N GLN A 24 10.60 -0.75 -8.16
CA GLN A 24 10.29 0.11 -7.02
C GLN A 24 10.05 -0.70 -5.73
N LEU A 25 9.53 -1.93 -5.86
CA LEU A 25 9.33 -2.82 -4.72
C LEU A 25 10.66 -3.17 -4.02
N GLN A 26 11.76 -3.23 -4.77
CA GLN A 26 13.09 -3.51 -4.23
C GLN A 26 13.65 -2.34 -3.39
N GLN A 27 13.15 -1.14 -3.62
CA GLN A 27 13.61 0.10 -2.95
C GLN A 27 12.80 0.42 -1.68
N VAL A 28 11.80 -0.40 -1.34
CA VAL A 28 11.01 -0.22 -0.13
C VAL A 28 11.82 -0.60 1.09
N HIS A 29 11.97 0.34 2.04
CA HIS A 29 12.69 0.14 3.31
C HIS A 29 11.77 0.12 4.51
N SER A 30 10.65 0.87 4.47
CA SER A 30 9.73 1.01 5.59
C SER A 30 8.26 0.87 5.18
N ILE A 31 7.47 0.24 6.06
CA ILE A 31 6.06 -0.04 5.84
C ILE A 31 5.24 0.43 7.04
N TYR A 32 4.24 1.25 6.79
CA TYR A 32 3.15 1.49 7.71
C TYR A 32 1.95 0.60 7.36
N ILE A 33 1.32 -0.01 8.35
CA ILE A 33 0.20 -0.93 8.14
C ILE A 33 -1.07 -0.27 8.62
N LEU A 34 -2.04 -0.07 7.71
CA LEU A 34 -3.35 0.46 8.09
C LEU A 34 -4.13 -0.58 8.90
N PRO A 35 -4.98 -0.13 9.85
CA PRO A 35 -5.86 -1.03 10.58
C PRO A 35 -6.73 -1.87 9.63
N MET A 36 -6.77 -3.17 9.87
CA MET A 36 -7.48 -4.15 9.03
C MET A 36 -8.51 -4.95 9.84
N GLY A 37 -9.50 -5.47 9.14
CA GLY A 37 -10.52 -6.29 9.79
C GLY A 37 -9.96 -7.53 10.50
N GLY A 38 -10.48 -7.82 11.70
CA GLY A 38 -10.07 -8.98 12.51
C GLY A 38 -8.65 -8.89 13.09
N GLY A 39 -8.04 -7.70 13.13
CA GLY A 39 -6.69 -7.51 13.64
C GLY A 39 -5.61 -8.08 12.73
N MET A 40 -5.88 -8.29 11.45
CA MET A 40 -4.91 -8.83 10.48
C MET A 40 -3.63 -7.98 10.41
N ASP A 41 -3.76 -6.66 10.57
CA ASP A 41 -2.63 -5.72 10.64
C ASP A 41 -1.61 -6.12 11.71
N GLN A 42 -2.05 -6.58 12.88
CA GLN A 42 -1.16 -6.99 13.98
C GLN A 42 -0.40 -8.28 13.64
N TYR A 43 -1.06 -9.25 13.01
CA TYR A 43 -0.40 -10.47 12.55
C TYR A 43 0.61 -10.19 11.43
N LEU A 44 0.26 -9.31 10.51
CA LEU A 44 1.16 -8.86 9.43
C LEU A 44 2.35 -8.10 10.00
N ALA A 45 2.14 -7.17 10.93
CA ALA A 45 3.21 -6.43 11.60
C ALA A 45 4.22 -7.39 12.24
N ASN A 46 3.73 -8.39 13.00
CA ASN A 46 4.58 -9.39 13.63
C ASN A 46 5.41 -10.20 12.60
N ARG A 47 4.77 -10.66 11.51
CA ARG A 47 5.44 -11.46 10.48
C ARG A 47 6.41 -10.65 9.65
N LEU A 48 6.10 -9.40 9.30
CA LEU A 48 6.98 -8.50 8.57
C LEU A 48 8.20 -8.09 9.39
N THR A 49 8.02 -7.81 10.69
CA THR A 49 9.13 -7.52 11.60
C THR A 49 10.10 -8.69 11.67
N ARG A 50 9.60 -9.93 11.76
CA ARG A 50 10.44 -11.14 11.73
C ARG A 50 11.10 -11.38 10.38
N PHE A 51 10.50 -10.90 9.31
CA PHE A 51 11.11 -10.98 7.98
C PHE A 51 12.36 -10.12 7.87
N GLY A 52 12.38 -8.94 8.51
CA GLY A 52 13.56 -8.10 8.69
C GLY A 52 14.10 -7.40 7.44
N LYS A 53 13.46 -7.55 6.26
CA LYS A 53 13.89 -6.85 5.04
C LYS A 53 13.34 -5.43 4.97
N MET A 54 12.16 -5.21 5.54
CA MET A 54 11.47 -3.93 5.59
C MET A 54 11.16 -3.61 7.05
N GLN A 55 11.37 -2.37 7.44
CA GLN A 55 11.07 -1.91 8.78
C GLN A 55 9.58 -1.61 8.90
N VAL A 56 8.89 -2.24 9.85
CA VAL A 56 7.53 -1.86 10.21
C VAL A 56 7.60 -0.65 11.12
N VAL A 57 6.96 0.45 10.73
CA VAL A 57 6.93 1.70 11.48
C VAL A 57 5.54 1.94 12.09
N ALA A 58 5.52 2.48 13.29
CA ALA A 58 4.27 2.82 14.00
C ALA A 58 3.72 4.19 13.58
N ASP A 59 4.58 5.06 13.08
CA ASP A 59 4.23 6.37 12.58
C ASP A 59 4.23 6.38 11.05
N ALA A 60 3.10 6.71 10.46
CA ALA A 60 2.92 6.77 9.02
C ALA A 60 3.91 7.75 8.35
N GLN A 61 4.27 8.84 9.03
CA GLN A 61 5.19 9.85 8.48
C GLN A 61 6.58 9.28 8.14
N HIS A 62 6.98 8.20 8.81
CA HIS A 62 8.27 7.53 8.60
C HIS A 62 8.21 6.35 7.61
N ALA A 63 7.05 6.14 6.97
CA ALA A 63 6.89 5.05 6.02
C ALA A 63 7.19 5.47 4.59
N ASP A 64 7.82 4.58 3.83
CA ASP A 64 7.92 4.68 2.36
C ASP A 64 6.64 4.19 1.70
N THR A 65 6.04 3.16 2.30
CA THR A 65 4.88 2.48 1.75
C THR A 65 3.82 2.18 2.80
N ILE A 66 2.61 1.97 2.33
CA ILE A 66 1.44 1.67 3.15
C ILE A 66 0.86 0.33 2.73
N LEU A 67 0.70 -0.56 3.70
CA LEU A 67 0.02 -1.84 3.51
C LEU A 67 -1.44 -1.71 3.92
N THR A 68 -2.34 -2.07 3.01
CA THR A 68 -3.80 -1.96 3.20
C THR A 68 -4.53 -3.18 2.64
N ASP A 69 -5.75 -3.45 3.13
CA ASP A 69 -6.65 -4.49 2.61
C ASP A 69 -7.64 -3.96 1.57
N ARG A 70 -7.63 -2.66 1.29
CA ARG A 70 -8.55 -2.02 0.34
C ARG A 70 -7.96 -0.77 -0.29
N LEU A 71 -8.42 -0.48 -1.51
CA LEU A 71 -8.16 0.74 -2.26
C LEU A 71 -9.46 1.52 -2.44
N GLY A 72 -9.37 2.71 -3.03
CA GLY A 72 -10.49 3.58 -3.37
C GLY A 72 -10.64 4.76 -2.44
N GLU A 73 -11.75 5.48 -2.55
CA GLU A 73 -11.98 6.77 -1.90
C GLU A 73 -11.71 6.78 -0.39
N ALA A 74 -12.15 5.75 0.34
CA ALA A 74 -11.89 5.65 1.79
C ALA A 74 -10.40 5.51 2.13
N PHE A 75 -9.63 4.84 1.26
CA PHE A 75 -8.18 4.75 1.38
C PHE A 75 -7.51 6.09 1.08
N GLU A 76 -7.91 6.76 -0.02
CA GLU A 76 -7.38 8.08 -0.38
C GLU A 76 -7.63 9.12 0.73
N LYS A 77 -8.86 9.16 1.24
CA LYS A 77 -9.19 10.02 2.37
C LYS A 77 -8.31 9.74 3.60
N LYS A 78 -8.04 8.45 3.88
CA LYS A 78 -7.16 8.07 4.97
C LYS A 78 -5.71 8.50 4.74
N LEU A 79 -5.24 8.45 3.51
CA LEU A 79 -3.91 8.95 3.15
C LEU A 79 -3.83 10.47 3.33
N ASP A 80 -4.85 11.22 2.92
CA ASP A 80 -4.88 12.68 3.09
C ASP A 80 -4.90 13.09 4.57
N GLU A 81 -5.57 12.30 5.42
CA GLU A 81 -5.53 12.50 6.88
C GLU A 81 -4.12 12.23 7.47
N LEU A 82 -3.45 11.18 6.98
CA LEU A 82 -2.11 10.81 7.46
C LEU A 82 -1.01 11.71 6.90
N TYR A 83 -1.21 12.23 5.71
CA TYR A 83 -0.24 13.04 4.97
C TYR A 83 -0.93 14.29 4.41
N PRO A 84 -1.32 15.24 5.28
CA PRO A 84 -1.95 16.47 4.81
C PRO A 84 -1.00 17.19 3.85
N PRO A 85 -1.53 17.81 2.78
CA PRO A 85 -0.73 18.69 1.95
C PRO A 85 -0.06 19.76 2.82
N PRO A 86 1.15 20.23 2.48
CA PRO A 86 1.74 21.33 3.20
C PRO A 86 0.75 22.50 3.18
N GLU A 87 0.42 23.02 4.36
CA GLU A 87 -0.39 24.24 4.47
C GLU A 87 0.31 25.32 3.63
N VAL A 88 -0.33 25.67 2.52
CA VAL A 88 0.02 26.91 1.83
C VAL A 88 -0.49 27.99 2.75
N GLU A 89 0.41 28.67 3.47
CA GLU A 89 0.09 29.90 4.19
C GLU A 89 -0.51 30.87 3.17
N THR A 90 -1.81 30.78 2.97
CA THR A 90 -2.58 31.85 2.34
C THR A 90 -2.58 32.94 3.37
N ALA A 91 -1.78 33.99 3.15
CA ALA A 91 -1.88 35.23 3.87
C ALA A 91 -3.35 35.66 3.82
N VAL A 92 -4.04 35.45 4.93
CA VAL A 92 -5.41 35.95 5.11
C VAL A 92 -5.27 37.43 5.30
N GLU A 93 -5.61 38.23 4.28
CA GLU A 93 -5.95 39.62 4.46
C GLU A 93 -7.08 39.69 5.50
N GLU A 94 -6.75 40.26 6.64
CA GLU A 94 -7.74 40.61 7.67
C GLU A 94 -8.80 41.54 7.04
N LYS A 95 -10.00 41.01 6.92
CA LYS A 95 -11.17 41.84 6.69
C LYS A 95 -12.04 41.77 7.96
N ASP A 96 -11.92 42.80 8.74
CA ASP A 96 -12.80 43.09 9.89
C ASP A 96 -14.27 42.90 9.51
N THR A 97 -14.99 42.07 10.24
CA THR A 97 -16.43 42.26 10.47
C THR A 97 -16.88 41.45 11.69
N GLU A 98 -17.16 42.16 12.75
CA GLU A 98 -18.17 42.03 13.82
C GLU A 98 -18.66 40.63 14.29
N GLU A 99 -18.34 40.39 15.55
CA GLU A 99 -19.19 39.96 16.66
C GLU A 99 -20.31 38.91 16.39
N ALA A 100 -20.03 37.65 16.70
CA ALA A 100 -21.07 36.71 17.10
C ALA A 100 -20.53 35.76 18.18
N THR A 101 -21.20 35.74 19.32
CA THR A 101 -21.02 34.97 20.54
C THR A 101 -20.68 33.49 20.32
N PRO A 102 -19.77 32.90 21.11
CA PRO A 102 -19.47 31.46 21.01
C PRO A 102 -20.56 30.66 21.72
N THR A 103 -21.44 30.05 20.97
CA THR A 103 -22.25 28.93 21.46
C THR A 103 -21.37 27.67 21.44
N VAL A 104 -20.98 27.23 22.65
CA VAL A 104 -20.31 25.97 22.85
C VAL A 104 -21.29 24.83 22.51
N GLY A 105 -21.36 24.49 21.24
CA GLY A 105 -21.98 23.28 20.77
C GLY A 105 -20.92 22.19 20.75
N VAL A 106 -20.82 21.34 21.77
CA VAL A 106 -20.12 20.08 21.71
C VAL A 106 -20.91 19.20 20.76
N THR A 107 -20.59 19.29 19.46
CA THR A 107 -21.05 18.33 18.50
C THR A 107 -20.19 17.09 18.71
N LEU A 108 -20.71 16.13 19.47
CA LEU A 108 -20.26 14.75 19.40
C LEU A 108 -20.44 14.33 17.93
N LYS A 109 -19.32 14.32 17.21
CA LYS A 109 -19.28 13.82 15.86
C LYS A 109 -19.65 12.35 15.97
N ASP A 110 -20.90 12.03 15.61
CA ASP A 110 -21.36 10.67 15.44
C ASP A 110 -20.30 9.90 14.64
N GLU A 111 -19.60 9.01 15.33
CA GLU A 111 -18.90 7.93 14.65
C GLU A 111 -19.97 7.14 13.90
N GLN A 112 -20.15 7.46 12.64
CA GLN A 112 -21.03 6.70 11.77
C GLN A 112 -20.62 5.23 11.91
N PRO A 113 -21.55 4.34 12.29
CA PRO A 113 -21.23 2.93 12.40
C PRO A 113 -20.74 2.48 11.02
N MET A 114 -19.45 2.18 10.95
CA MET A 114 -18.82 1.66 9.74
C MET A 114 -19.68 0.50 9.24
N ASN A 115 -20.33 0.71 8.10
CA ASN A 115 -21.29 -0.18 7.53
C ASN A 115 -20.68 -1.59 7.38
N ARG A 116 -21.03 -2.50 8.27
CA ARG A 116 -20.52 -3.89 8.32
C ARG A 116 -20.65 -4.62 6.97
N ALA A 117 -21.55 -4.17 6.11
CA ALA A 117 -21.71 -4.72 4.77
C ALA A 117 -20.51 -4.42 3.84
N SER A 118 -19.77 -3.33 4.09
CA SER A 118 -18.56 -2.98 3.34
C SER A 118 -17.37 -3.87 3.70
N PHE A 119 -17.34 -4.44 4.91
CA PHE A 119 -16.26 -5.31 5.38
C PHE A 119 -16.18 -6.66 4.68
N SER A 120 -17.21 -7.04 3.93
CA SER A 120 -17.29 -8.39 3.35
C SER A 120 -16.67 -8.50 1.96
N ARG A 121 -16.55 -7.41 1.22
CA ARG A 121 -16.17 -7.44 -0.21
C ARG A 121 -14.66 -7.44 -0.48
N GLY A 122 -13.83 -7.03 0.47
CA GLY A 122 -12.38 -6.92 0.28
C GLY A 122 -11.55 -7.96 1.03
N ARG A 123 -12.19 -8.91 1.74
CA ARG A 123 -11.46 -9.87 2.57
C ARG A 123 -10.53 -10.72 1.73
N GLY A 124 -9.23 -10.57 1.99
CA GLY A 124 -8.19 -11.37 1.38
C GLY A 124 -7.33 -10.65 0.36
N ASN A 125 -7.68 -9.43 -0.05
CA ASN A 125 -6.78 -8.60 -0.84
C ASN A 125 -5.81 -7.87 0.08
N PHE A 126 -4.56 -7.76 -0.36
CA PHE A 126 -3.53 -6.97 0.30
C PHE A 126 -2.78 -6.18 -0.76
N PHE A 127 -2.57 -4.90 -0.50
CA PHE A 127 -1.94 -3.97 -1.41
C PHE A 127 -0.82 -3.23 -0.69
N LEU A 128 0.35 -3.19 -1.30
CA LEU A 128 1.46 -2.34 -0.87
C LEU A 128 1.50 -1.13 -1.80
N VAL A 129 1.26 0.04 -1.27
CA VAL A 129 1.11 1.29 -2.02
C VAL A 129 2.26 2.22 -1.67
N ASP A 130 2.90 2.80 -2.68
CA ASP A 130 3.88 3.85 -2.48
C ASP A 130 3.23 5.11 -1.93
N ARG A 131 3.78 5.67 -0.86
CA ARG A 131 3.22 6.84 -0.17
C ARG A 131 3.14 8.07 -1.05
N LYS A 132 4.16 8.31 -1.88
CA LYS A 132 4.29 9.54 -2.66
C LYS A 132 3.53 9.48 -3.98
N SER A 133 3.76 8.43 -4.75
CA SER A 133 3.15 8.26 -6.07
C SER A 133 1.74 7.69 -6.01
N ARG A 134 1.34 7.11 -4.86
CA ARG A 134 0.08 6.36 -4.66
C ARG A 134 -0.07 5.16 -5.60
N ASN A 135 1.02 4.72 -6.23
CA ASN A 135 1.04 3.54 -7.07
C ASN A 135 1.03 2.25 -6.24
N VAL A 136 0.28 1.27 -6.69
CA VAL A 136 0.33 -0.07 -6.11
C VAL A 136 1.63 -0.75 -6.58
N LEU A 137 2.55 -0.97 -5.65
CA LEU A 137 3.84 -1.62 -5.92
C LEU A 137 3.73 -3.13 -5.95
N TRP A 138 2.82 -3.67 -5.15
CA TRP A 138 2.61 -5.10 -5.01
C TRP A 138 1.20 -5.39 -4.49
N SER A 139 0.67 -6.55 -4.88
CA SER A 139 -0.61 -7.04 -4.35
C SER A 139 -0.63 -8.55 -4.29
N THR A 140 -1.45 -9.08 -3.38
CA THR A 140 -1.74 -10.51 -3.30
C THR A 140 -3.15 -10.76 -2.78
N TYR A 141 -3.65 -11.96 -3.04
CA TYR A 141 -4.93 -12.42 -2.52
C TYR A 141 -4.74 -13.64 -1.64
N GLU A 142 -5.04 -13.50 -0.34
CA GLU A 142 -4.96 -14.55 0.65
C GLU A 142 -6.16 -14.46 1.61
N ARG A 143 -7.19 -15.20 1.31
CA ARG A 143 -8.40 -15.18 2.14
C ARG A 143 -8.26 -16.09 3.35
N PRO A 144 -8.45 -15.59 4.60
CA PRO A 144 -8.53 -16.43 5.77
C PRO A 144 -9.81 -17.29 5.72
N LYS A 145 -9.69 -18.55 6.08
CA LYS A 145 -10.83 -19.49 6.11
C LYS A 145 -11.85 -19.14 7.21
N ASN A 146 -11.36 -18.60 8.30
CA ASN A 146 -12.15 -18.14 9.44
C ASN A 146 -11.39 -17.03 10.19
N ALA A 147 -12.00 -16.48 11.25
CA ALA A 147 -11.42 -15.42 12.05
C ALA A 147 -10.67 -15.93 13.30
N SER A 148 -10.29 -17.23 13.34
CA SER A 148 -9.50 -17.73 14.47
C SER A 148 -8.08 -17.14 14.46
N PRO A 149 -7.46 -16.94 15.64
CA PRO A 149 -6.10 -16.41 15.74
C PRO A 149 -5.09 -17.22 14.92
N ASP A 150 -5.21 -18.54 14.94
CA ASP A 150 -4.32 -19.44 14.19
C ASP A 150 -4.43 -19.24 12.68
N GLU A 151 -5.66 -19.12 12.17
CA GLU A 151 -5.86 -18.90 10.73
C GLU A 151 -5.42 -17.52 10.29
N MET A 152 -5.67 -16.49 11.12
CA MET A 152 -5.18 -15.13 10.85
C MET A 152 -3.66 -15.11 10.80
N ASN A 153 -2.98 -15.77 11.74
CA ASN A 153 -1.53 -15.87 11.76
C ASN A 153 -0.97 -16.65 10.55
N ARG A 154 -1.62 -17.76 10.14
CA ARG A 154 -1.24 -18.51 8.92
C ARG A 154 -1.45 -17.68 7.65
N THR A 155 -2.55 -16.92 7.58
CA THR A 155 -2.82 -16.03 6.45
C THR A 155 -1.77 -14.94 6.34
N ALA A 156 -1.43 -14.28 7.45
CA ALA A 156 -0.35 -13.30 7.49
C ALA A 156 0.99 -13.90 7.04
N GLU A 157 1.27 -15.15 7.42
CA GLU A 157 2.46 -15.86 6.97
C GLU A 157 2.47 -16.08 5.46
N ARG A 158 1.35 -16.53 4.87
CA ARG A 158 1.23 -16.69 3.41
C ARG A 158 1.43 -15.37 2.68
N VAL A 159 0.80 -14.29 3.14
CA VAL A 159 0.98 -12.94 2.58
C VAL A 159 2.45 -12.54 2.57
N VAL A 160 3.13 -12.67 3.71
CA VAL A 160 4.56 -12.31 3.82
C VAL A 160 5.44 -13.23 2.99
N ASN A 161 5.12 -14.53 2.86
CA ASN A 161 5.86 -15.44 2.00
C ASN A 161 5.68 -15.11 0.50
N ASN A 162 4.49 -14.69 0.08
CA ASN A 162 4.26 -14.18 -1.27
C ASN A 162 5.12 -12.93 -1.54
N LEU A 163 5.10 -11.97 -0.62
CA LEU A 163 5.95 -10.78 -0.72
C LEU A 163 7.46 -11.14 -0.78
N LYS A 164 7.90 -12.07 0.05
CA LYS A 164 9.29 -12.58 0.03
C LYS A 164 9.67 -13.16 -1.32
N ARG A 165 8.79 -13.96 -1.91
CA ARG A 165 9.01 -14.57 -3.21
C ARG A 165 9.16 -13.51 -4.29
N ASP A 166 8.26 -12.52 -4.29
CA ASP A 166 8.18 -11.50 -5.32
C ASP A 166 9.26 -10.41 -5.15
N LEU A 167 9.89 -10.33 -3.97
CA LEU A 167 11.06 -9.51 -3.69
C LEU A 167 12.39 -10.13 -4.14
N LYS A 168 12.41 -11.43 -4.48
CA LYS A 168 13.63 -12.03 -5.04
C LYS A 168 13.84 -11.50 -6.45
N PRO A 169 15.05 -11.06 -6.81
CA PRO A 169 15.34 -10.72 -8.20
C PRO A 169 15.05 -11.94 -9.07
N ALA A 170 14.46 -11.72 -10.25
CA ALA A 170 14.31 -12.78 -11.23
C ALA A 170 15.69 -13.40 -11.47
N GLN A 171 15.84 -14.67 -11.14
CA GLN A 171 17.08 -15.38 -11.45
C GLN A 171 17.19 -15.41 -12.97
N THR A 172 18.14 -14.66 -13.50
CA THR A 172 18.52 -14.74 -14.92
C THR A 172 18.98 -16.18 -15.12
N ALA A 173 18.17 -16.98 -15.82
CA ALA A 173 18.59 -18.31 -16.24
C ALA A 173 19.83 -18.14 -17.12
N GLN A 174 20.97 -18.65 -16.65
CA GLN A 174 22.19 -18.80 -17.43
C GLN A 174 22.02 -19.97 -18.38
#